data_eac07eac758a9c04822bbba8ca01e68e
#
_entry.id   eac07eac758a9c04822bbba8ca01e68e
#
_cell.length_a   1.000
_cell.length_b   1.000
_cell.length_c   1.000
_cell.angle_alpha   90.00
_cell.angle_beta   90.00
_cell.angle_gamma   90.00
#
_symmetry.space_group_name_H-M   'P 1'
#
loop_
_entity.id
_entity.type
_entity.pdbx_description
1 polymer ?
#
loop_
_entity_poly.entity_id
_entity_poly.type
_entity_poly.pdbx_seq_one_letter_code
_entity_poly.pdbx_strand_id
1 'polypeptide(L)'
;MSKLRISIVEFLNTAPLVWGFTDGPLQGRYDLSFTVPSLCAEALRSGDADVAIIPSIEYQRIEDLVVLPDLAVAAKGEVRSILLLAKKPVHLARRIALDTNSRSSVALVRLLCRGLWDISPEFVDAAPDPSAMLADADAALLIGDPALRVRIQMDAVAVQHPAAPGAACCAGDAGEHPVPGVDTLFIYDVAQQWREMTGKPCVLAVWAGRREVITPQVVADFLASRDYGLAHIGDIAEGAALKLDLPPNQLESYLRESIDYSLDAENLAGLNLYFAQCARAELIARARPIEFAAAPERAARAAGGESAWADRTARGERAGTLEGR
;
A
#
# COMPACT_ATOMS: atom_id res chain seq x y z
N MET A 1 -33.95 0.13 -3.88
CA MET A 1 -32.82 0.71 -3.15
C MET A 1 -31.72 1.01 -4.16
N SER A 2 -31.05 2.16 -4.10
CA SER A 2 -29.89 2.44 -4.93
C SER A 2 -28.75 1.47 -4.54
N LYS A 3 -27.93 1.07 -5.54
CA LYS A 3 -26.73 0.28 -5.29
C LYS A 3 -25.73 1.11 -4.47
N LEU A 4 -24.94 0.46 -3.63
CA LEU A 4 -23.79 1.12 -2.98
C LEU A 4 -22.75 1.49 -4.04
N ARG A 5 -22.22 2.71 -3.92
CA ARG A 5 -21.21 3.28 -4.81
C ARG A 5 -19.83 2.95 -4.24
N ILE A 6 -19.01 2.29 -5.04
CA ILE A 6 -17.68 1.86 -4.65
C ILE A 6 -16.65 2.59 -5.51
N SER A 7 -15.72 3.30 -4.87
CA SER A 7 -14.58 3.92 -5.56
C SER A 7 -13.33 3.06 -5.42
N ILE A 8 -12.74 2.72 -6.55
CA ILE A 8 -11.69 1.71 -6.71
C ILE A 8 -10.44 2.36 -7.31
N VAL A 9 -9.29 2.03 -6.76
CA VAL A 9 -8.01 2.42 -7.36
C VAL A 9 -7.77 1.63 -8.65
N GLU A 10 -7.54 2.34 -9.76
CA GLU A 10 -7.34 1.75 -11.08
C GLU A 10 -5.90 1.27 -11.32
N PHE A 11 -5.24 0.71 -10.32
CA PHE A 11 -3.92 0.08 -10.47
C PHE A 11 -4.04 -1.43 -10.43
N LEU A 12 -3.11 -2.12 -11.09
CA LEU A 12 -3.10 -3.57 -11.18
C LEU A 12 -3.14 -4.27 -9.80
N ASN A 13 -2.46 -3.71 -8.80
CA ASN A 13 -2.43 -4.28 -7.44
C ASN A 13 -3.78 -4.32 -6.73
N THR A 14 -4.78 -3.62 -7.24
CA THR A 14 -6.15 -3.63 -6.69
C THR A 14 -7.05 -4.66 -7.40
N ALA A 15 -6.68 -5.07 -8.61
CA ALA A 15 -7.52 -5.93 -9.44
C ALA A 15 -7.98 -7.22 -8.74
N PRO A 16 -7.12 -7.97 -7.99
CA PRO A 16 -7.57 -9.15 -7.26
C PRO A 16 -8.63 -8.87 -6.18
N LEU A 17 -8.63 -7.68 -5.58
CA LEU A 17 -9.62 -7.32 -4.57
C LEU A 17 -11.02 -7.11 -5.16
N VAL A 18 -11.10 -6.78 -6.44
CA VAL A 18 -12.36 -6.38 -7.10
C VAL A 18 -12.81 -7.32 -8.22
N TRP A 19 -12.01 -8.34 -8.54
CA TRP A 19 -12.29 -9.26 -9.65
C TRP A 19 -13.64 -9.96 -9.54
N GLY A 20 -14.08 -10.25 -8.32
CA GLY A 20 -15.42 -10.79 -8.08
C GLY A 20 -16.56 -9.83 -8.44
N PHE A 21 -16.32 -8.52 -8.42
CA PHE A 21 -17.28 -7.49 -8.80
C PHE A 21 -17.26 -7.16 -10.29
N THR A 22 -16.09 -7.28 -10.95
CA THR A 22 -15.93 -6.93 -12.37
C THR A 22 -16.18 -8.10 -13.29
N ASP A 23 -15.62 -9.29 -12.99
CA ASP A 23 -15.59 -10.46 -13.86
C ASP A 23 -16.13 -11.73 -13.19
N GLY A 24 -16.63 -11.61 -11.95
CA GLY A 24 -17.03 -12.73 -11.11
C GLY A 24 -18.51 -12.73 -10.73
N PRO A 25 -18.87 -13.55 -9.74
CA PRO A 25 -20.25 -13.83 -9.37
C PRO A 25 -20.98 -12.65 -8.71
N LEU A 26 -20.28 -11.58 -8.37
CA LEU A 26 -20.85 -10.37 -7.77
C LEU A 26 -21.03 -9.22 -8.79
N GLN A 27 -20.83 -9.50 -10.07
CA GLN A 27 -20.96 -8.52 -11.15
C GLN A 27 -22.34 -7.84 -11.14
N GLY A 28 -22.35 -6.53 -11.28
CA GLY A 28 -23.57 -5.72 -11.29
C GLY A 28 -24.26 -5.53 -9.94
N ARG A 29 -23.71 -6.05 -8.84
CA ARG A 29 -24.27 -5.89 -7.49
C ARG A 29 -24.07 -4.49 -6.92
N TYR A 30 -22.97 -3.85 -7.27
CA TYR A 30 -22.52 -2.54 -6.82
C TYR A 30 -22.37 -1.57 -8.00
N ASP A 31 -22.32 -0.28 -7.69
CA ASP A 31 -21.99 0.78 -8.66
C ASP A 31 -20.50 1.12 -8.51
N LEU A 32 -19.70 0.74 -9.52
CA LEU A 32 -18.23 0.79 -9.44
C LEU A 32 -17.69 1.99 -10.20
N SER A 33 -16.78 2.73 -9.61
CA SER A 33 -16.00 3.78 -10.26
C SER A 33 -14.50 3.54 -10.06
N PHE A 34 -13.69 3.83 -11.08
CA PHE A 34 -12.25 3.58 -11.09
C PHE A 34 -11.51 4.91 -11.24
N THR A 35 -10.49 5.13 -10.38
CA THR A 35 -9.71 6.37 -10.39
C THR A 35 -8.38 6.17 -9.65
N VAL A 36 -7.61 7.26 -9.44
CA VAL A 36 -6.36 7.24 -8.69
C VAL A 36 -6.58 7.28 -7.17
N PRO A 37 -5.61 6.80 -6.35
CA PRO A 37 -5.79 6.65 -4.90
C PRO A 37 -6.24 7.92 -4.17
N SER A 38 -5.69 9.09 -4.54
CA SER A 38 -6.07 10.36 -3.92
C SER A 38 -7.53 10.73 -4.20
N LEU A 39 -8.05 10.44 -5.40
CA LEU A 39 -9.43 10.73 -5.77
C LEU A 39 -10.42 9.73 -5.14
N CYS A 40 -10.03 8.46 -4.92
CA CYS A 40 -10.85 7.52 -4.14
C CYS A 40 -11.10 8.06 -2.72
N ALA A 41 -10.08 8.62 -2.08
CA ALA A 41 -10.23 9.23 -0.76
C ALA A 41 -11.12 10.49 -0.80
N GLU A 42 -11.03 11.32 -1.84
CA GLU A 42 -11.90 12.48 -2.00
C GLU A 42 -13.35 12.07 -2.23
N ALA A 43 -13.61 11.06 -3.08
CA ALA A 43 -14.96 10.55 -3.30
C ALA A 43 -15.61 10.03 -2.01
N LEU A 44 -14.82 9.37 -1.15
CA LEU A 44 -15.30 8.93 0.16
C LEU A 44 -15.52 10.11 1.12
N ARG A 45 -14.65 11.12 1.08
CA ARG A 45 -14.76 12.32 1.92
C ARG A 45 -15.98 13.17 1.56
N SER A 46 -16.23 13.39 0.28
CA SER A 46 -17.38 14.17 -0.24
C SER A 46 -18.71 13.43 -0.11
N GLY A 47 -18.70 12.09 0.07
CA GLY A 47 -19.90 11.26 0.06
C GLY A 47 -20.35 10.87 -1.37
N ASP A 48 -19.48 11.03 -2.38
CA ASP A 48 -19.71 10.55 -3.75
C ASP A 48 -19.52 9.04 -3.85
N ALA A 49 -18.75 8.45 -2.93
CA ALA A 49 -18.64 7.02 -2.72
C ALA A 49 -19.08 6.63 -1.30
N ASP A 50 -19.71 5.46 -1.17
CA ASP A 50 -20.15 4.87 0.10
C ASP A 50 -19.05 3.99 0.73
N VAL A 51 -18.26 3.33 -0.14
CA VAL A 51 -17.08 2.51 0.19
C VAL A 51 -15.97 2.84 -0.80
N ALA A 52 -14.73 2.92 -0.32
CA ALA A 52 -13.59 3.11 -1.21
C ALA A 52 -12.36 2.36 -0.72
N ILE A 53 -11.48 1.97 -1.66
CA ILE A 53 -10.12 1.63 -1.31
C ILE A 53 -9.31 2.92 -1.26
N ILE A 54 -8.81 3.28 -0.07
CA ILE A 54 -8.16 4.56 0.17
C ILE A 54 -6.71 4.37 0.63
N PRO A 55 -5.82 5.33 0.35
CA PRO A 55 -4.51 5.36 0.99
C PRO A 55 -4.66 5.25 2.51
N SER A 56 -3.91 4.37 3.16
CA SER A 56 -4.08 4.05 4.59
C SER A 56 -4.05 5.28 5.50
N ILE A 57 -3.24 6.29 5.19
CA ILE A 57 -3.18 7.55 5.95
C ILE A 57 -4.50 8.31 5.96
N GLU A 58 -5.31 8.18 4.90
CA GLU A 58 -6.59 8.91 4.78
C GLU A 58 -7.64 8.40 5.77
N TYR A 59 -7.53 7.16 6.26
CA TYR A 59 -8.34 6.69 7.38
C TYR A 59 -8.16 7.58 8.62
N GLN A 60 -6.96 8.12 8.85
CA GLN A 60 -6.69 9.02 9.96
C GLN A 60 -7.20 10.46 9.73
N ARG A 61 -7.49 10.84 8.49
CA ARG A 61 -7.87 12.19 8.07
C ARG A 61 -9.37 12.34 7.76
N ILE A 62 -10.05 11.24 7.46
CA ILE A 62 -11.51 11.21 7.22
C ILE A 62 -12.18 10.64 8.46
N GLU A 63 -13.13 11.38 9.01
CA GLU A 63 -13.87 10.97 10.21
C GLU A 63 -15.01 9.99 9.87
N ASP A 64 -15.52 9.30 10.89
CA ASP A 64 -16.69 8.41 10.82
C ASP A 64 -16.57 7.25 9.81
N LEU A 65 -15.34 6.74 9.61
CA LEU A 65 -15.09 5.56 8.79
C LEU A 65 -14.87 4.31 9.63
N VAL A 66 -15.28 3.19 9.09
CA VAL A 66 -14.85 1.84 9.51
C VAL A 66 -14.03 1.18 8.41
N VAL A 67 -13.05 0.37 8.81
CA VAL A 67 -12.22 -0.43 7.90
C VAL A 67 -12.87 -1.81 7.72
N LEU A 68 -12.91 -2.31 6.49
CA LEU A 68 -13.33 -3.68 6.22
C LEU A 68 -12.23 -4.63 6.71
N PRO A 69 -12.56 -5.62 7.56
CA PRO A 69 -11.55 -6.51 8.14
C PRO A 69 -10.92 -7.41 7.08
N ASP A 70 -9.68 -7.82 7.32
CA ASP A 70 -8.92 -8.78 6.52
C ASP A 70 -8.74 -8.42 5.04
N LEU A 71 -8.80 -7.14 4.70
CA LEU A 71 -8.68 -6.62 3.34
C LEU A 71 -7.73 -5.42 3.28
N ALA A 72 -6.65 -5.54 2.52
CA ALA A 72 -5.68 -4.47 2.33
C ALA A 72 -4.93 -4.61 1.00
N VAL A 73 -4.19 -3.57 0.63
CA VAL A 73 -3.03 -3.66 -0.25
C VAL A 73 -1.82 -3.42 0.63
N ALA A 74 -1.06 -4.46 0.90
CA ALA A 74 0.10 -4.44 1.78
C ALA A 74 1.31 -5.11 1.13
N ALA A 75 2.48 -4.97 1.74
CA ALA A 75 3.71 -5.66 1.34
C ALA A 75 4.52 -6.05 2.57
N LYS A 76 4.97 -7.31 2.61
CA LYS A 76 5.86 -7.86 3.65
C LYS A 76 7.34 -7.82 3.26
N GLY A 77 7.67 -7.22 2.14
CA GLY A 77 8.98 -7.04 1.55
C GLY A 77 8.92 -5.95 0.49
N GLU A 78 9.59 -6.17 -0.64
CA GLU A 78 9.48 -5.30 -1.81
C GLU A 78 8.06 -5.28 -2.36
N VAL A 79 7.54 -4.09 -2.64
CA VAL A 79 6.24 -3.90 -3.30
C VAL A 79 6.36 -3.76 -4.82
N ARG A 80 7.53 -3.41 -5.33
CA ARG A 80 7.89 -3.22 -6.74
C ARG A 80 7.12 -2.11 -7.48
N SER A 81 6.06 -1.59 -6.91
CA SER A 81 5.18 -0.57 -7.49
C SER A 81 5.14 0.73 -6.69
N ILE A 82 6.07 0.94 -5.75
CA ILE A 82 6.28 2.22 -5.05
C ILE A 82 7.78 2.44 -4.96
N LEU A 83 8.28 3.26 -5.85
CA LEU A 83 9.71 3.45 -6.05
C LEU A 83 10.11 4.90 -5.84
N LEU A 84 11.22 5.10 -5.14
CA LEU A 84 11.95 6.35 -5.17
C LEU A 84 13.13 6.18 -6.14
N LEU A 85 13.04 6.83 -7.30
CA LEU A 85 14.09 6.89 -8.32
C LEU A 85 14.99 8.06 -8.01
N ALA A 86 16.31 7.89 -7.95
CA ALA A 86 17.24 8.95 -7.60
C ALA A 86 18.43 9.01 -8.56
N LYS A 87 18.84 10.22 -8.96
CA LYS A 87 20.02 10.47 -9.82
C LYS A 87 21.35 10.28 -9.10
N LYS A 88 21.30 10.15 -7.78
CA LYS A 88 22.45 9.99 -6.86
C LYS A 88 21.99 9.23 -5.61
N PRO A 89 22.90 8.70 -4.78
CA PRO A 89 22.51 8.06 -3.53
C PRO A 89 21.58 8.95 -2.72
N VAL A 90 20.49 8.37 -2.17
CA VAL A 90 19.37 9.13 -1.59
C VAL A 90 19.79 10.05 -0.44
N HIS A 91 20.83 9.69 0.33
CA HIS A 91 21.37 10.54 1.41
C HIS A 91 22.01 11.85 0.91
N LEU A 92 22.21 11.98 -0.41
CA LEU A 92 22.70 13.20 -1.06
C LEU A 92 21.58 14.01 -1.73
N ALA A 93 20.33 13.50 -1.69
CA ALA A 93 19.19 14.17 -2.34
C ALA A 93 18.79 15.43 -1.56
N ARG A 94 18.68 16.54 -2.26
CA ARG A 94 18.26 17.86 -1.72
C ARG A 94 16.85 18.23 -2.13
N ARG A 95 16.35 17.65 -3.21
CA ARG A 95 15.01 17.91 -3.74
C ARG A 95 14.37 16.61 -4.23
N ILE A 96 13.17 16.32 -3.74
CA ILE A 96 12.42 15.11 -4.06
C ILE A 96 11.06 15.49 -4.64
N ALA A 97 10.78 15.05 -5.86
CA ALA A 97 9.47 15.17 -6.50
C ALA A 97 8.56 14.05 -6.02
N LEU A 98 7.34 14.41 -5.63
CA LEU A 98 6.34 13.52 -5.05
C LEU A 98 5.14 13.38 -5.99
N ASP A 99 4.76 12.14 -6.32
CA ASP A 99 3.58 11.82 -7.11
C ASP A 99 2.30 12.28 -6.39
N THR A 100 1.56 13.19 -7.02
CA THR A 100 0.33 13.79 -6.47
C THR A 100 -0.83 12.81 -6.31
N ASN A 101 -0.77 11.64 -6.97
CA ASN A 101 -1.77 10.58 -6.82
C ASN A 101 -1.60 9.80 -5.52
N SER A 102 -0.44 9.92 -4.87
CA SER A 102 -0.11 9.20 -3.65
C SER A 102 -0.28 10.07 -2.40
N ARG A 103 -0.73 9.45 -1.31
CA ARG A 103 -0.77 10.09 0.02
C ARG A 103 -0.02 9.28 1.07
N SER A 104 -0.25 7.97 1.13
CA SER A 104 0.48 7.10 2.07
C SER A 104 1.96 7.02 1.73
N SER A 105 2.32 6.85 0.44
CA SER A 105 3.72 6.73 0.03
C SER A 105 4.48 8.04 0.19
N VAL A 106 3.82 9.19 -0.01
CA VAL A 106 4.38 10.51 0.30
C VAL A 106 4.75 10.62 1.78
N ALA A 107 3.84 10.20 2.68
CA ALA A 107 4.13 10.20 4.10
C ALA A 107 5.24 9.21 4.47
N LEU A 108 5.27 8.01 3.86
CA LEU A 108 6.35 7.04 4.05
C LEU A 108 7.72 7.61 3.66
N VAL A 109 7.84 8.23 2.48
CA VAL A 109 9.11 8.86 2.04
C VAL A 109 9.55 9.93 3.02
N ARG A 110 8.63 10.77 3.53
CA ARG A 110 8.95 11.77 4.56
C ARG A 110 9.45 11.15 5.86
N LEU A 111 8.88 10.00 6.28
CA LEU A 111 9.35 9.24 7.44
C LEU A 111 10.73 8.62 7.19
N LEU A 112 10.95 8.03 6.02
CA LEU A 112 12.24 7.43 5.62
C LEU A 112 13.36 8.49 5.53
N CYS A 113 13.07 9.68 4.98
CA CYS A 113 14.02 10.78 4.97
C CYS A 113 14.55 11.13 6.36
N ARG A 114 13.65 11.16 7.36
CA ARG A 114 14.02 11.52 8.74
C ARG A 114 14.59 10.36 9.56
N GLY A 115 14.04 9.14 9.34
CA GLY A 115 14.29 8.00 10.24
C GLY A 115 15.33 7.01 9.74
N LEU A 116 15.58 6.94 8.42
CA LEU A 116 16.51 5.99 7.80
C LEU A 116 17.65 6.69 7.07
N TRP A 117 17.33 7.70 6.26
CA TRP A 117 18.33 8.35 5.40
C TRP A 117 18.96 9.62 6.02
N ASP A 118 18.42 10.09 7.15
CA ASP A 118 18.87 11.27 7.91
C ASP A 118 19.04 12.53 7.03
N ILE A 119 18.03 12.84 6.21
CA ILE A 119 18.00 13.98 5.33
C ILE A 119 16.73 14.82 5.48
N SER A 120 16.81 16.09 5.11
CA SER A 120 15.70 17.04 5.11
C SER A 120 15.62 17.75 3.75
N PRO A 121 15.19 17.03 2.68
CA PRO A 121 15.12 17.60 1.34
C PRO A 121 13.93 18.56 1.19
N GLU A 122 13.98 19.41 0.19
CA GLU A 122 12.81 20.09 -0.35
C GLU A 122 11.90 19.07 -1.03
N PHE A 123 10.60 19.10 -0.73
CA PHE A 123 9.59 18.28 -1.39
C PHE A 123 8.76 19.12 -2.34
N VAL A 124 8.58 18.64 -3.57
CA VAL A 124 7.77 19.29 -4.60
C VAL A 124 6.75 18.31 -5.15
N ASP A 125 5.51 18.76 -5.28
CA ASP A 125 4.45 17.95 -5.88
C ASP A 125 4.59 17.92 -7.40
N ALA A 126 4.44 16.76 -8.02
CA ALA A 126 4.58 16.58 -9.47
C ALA A 126 3.58 15.54 -10.01
N ALA A 127 3.20 15.69 -11.28
CA ALA A 127 2.50 14.63 -12.01
C ALA A 127 3.44 13.42 -12.20
N PRO A 128 2.91 12.19 -12.34
CA PRO A 128 3.71 10.95 -12.39
C PRO A 128 4.40 10.73 -13.75
N ASP A 129 5.27 11.64 -14.13
CA ASP A 129 6.18 11.56 -15.28
C ASP A 129 7.62 11.52 -14.77
N PRO A 130 8.30 10.36 -14.77
CA PRO A 130 9.65 10.22 -14.24
C PRO A 130 10.65 11.18 -14.85
N SER A 131 10.57 11.43 -16.18
CA SER A 131 11.49 12.29 -16.90
C SER A 131 11.32 13.75 -16.48
N ALA A 132 10.07 14.22 -16.42
CA ALA A 132 9.76 15.58 -15.97
C ALA A 132 10.11 15.78 -14.48
N MET A 133 9.79 14.80 -13.63
CA MET A 133 10.10 14.86 -12.20
C MET A 133 11.61 14.93 -11.94
N LEU A 134 12.40 14.10 -12.63
CA LEU A 134 13.85 14.06 -12.47
C LEU A 134 14.56 15.20 -13.20
N ALA A 135 13.91 15.94 -14.09
CA ALA A 135 14.52 17.13 -14.71
C ALA A 135 14.87 18.17 -13.63
N ASP A 136 13.97 18.40 -12.68
CA ASP A 136 14.09 19.47 -11.68
C ASP A 136 14.36 18.96 -10.24
N ALA A 137 14.33 17.64 -10.00
CA ALA A 137 14.58 17.04 -8.70
C ALA A 137 15.73 16.03 -8.71
N ASP A 138 16.31 15.77 -7.54
CA ASP A 138 17.36 14.76 -7.35
C ASP A 138 16.78 13.34 -7.29
N ALA A 139 15.52 13.23 -6.82
CA ALA A 139 14.80 11.99 -6.76
C ALA A 139 13.30 12.20 -7.04
N ALA A 140 12.61 11.13 -7.45
CA ALA A 140 11.20 11.12 -7.82
C ALA A 140 10.50 9.91 -7.22
N LEU A 141 9.42 10.15 -6.45
CA LEU A 141 8.52 9.10 -5.96
C LEU A 141 7.50 8.78 -7.03
N LEU A 142 7.42 7.52 -7.43
CA LEU A 142 6.39 6.98 -8.33
C LEU A 142 5.60 5.89 -7.65
N ILE A 143 4.31 5.76 -8.00
CA ILE A 143 3.45 4.69 -7.50
C ILE A 143 2.68 3.98 -8.62
N GLY A 144 2.16 2.78 -8.27
CA GLY A 144 1.25 2.00 -9.11
C GLY A 144 1.89 1.48 -10.39
N ASP A 145 1.10 1.38 -11.45
CA ASP A 145 1.52 0.79 -12.71
C ASP A 145 2.69 1.52 -13.40
N PRO A 146 2.82 2.86 -13.33
CA PRO A 146 4.02 3.55 -13.80
C PRO A 146 5.31 3.09 -13.09
N ALA A 147 5.28 2.95 -11.76
CA ALA A 147 6.42 2.47 -11.00
C ALA A 147 6.74 1.00 -11.31
N LEU A 148 5.72 0.15 -11.38
CA LEU A 148 5.87 -1.27 -11.75
C LEU A 148 6.51 -1.43 -13.13
N ARG A 149 6.10 -0.62 -14.11
CA ARG A 149 6.70 -0.62 -15.46
C ARG A 149 8.19 -0.31 -15.40
N VAL A 150 8.58 0.74 -14.69
CA VAL A 150 10.00 1.09 -14.51
C VAL A 150 10.74 -0.09 -13.89
N ARG A 151 10.24 -0.71 -12.84
CA ARG A 151 10.89 -1.84 -12.16
C ARG A 151 11.08 -3.05 -13.09
N ILE A 152 10.04 -3.47 -13.80
CA ILE A 152 10.11 -4.61 -14.72
C ILE A 152 11.09 -4.35 -15.86
N GLN A 153 11.10 -3.14 -16.44
CA GLN A 153 12.04 -2.79 -17.49
C GLN A 153 13.49 -2.83 -17.00
N MET A 154 13.75 -2.39 -15.79
CA MET A 154 15.10 -2.40 -15.22
C MET A 154 15.56 -3.80 -14.85
N ASP A 155 14.67 -4.63 -14.28
CA ASP A 155 14.98 -6.05 -14.01
C ASP A 155 15.37 -6.77 -15.33
N ALA A 156 14.72 -6.45 -16.45
CA ALA A 156 15.05 -7.01 -17.76
C ALA A 156 16.43 -6.56 -18.28
N VAL A 157 16.81 -5.30 -18.05
CA VAL A 157 18.14 -4.78 -18.42
C VAL A 157 19.23 -5.43 -17.56
N ALA A 158 19.01 -5.57 -16.26
CA ALA A 158 19.95 -6.21 -15.34
C ALA A 158 20.24 -7.67 -15.70
N VAL A 159 19.25 -8.40 -16.20
CA VAL A 159 19.43 -9.78 -16.71
C VAL A 159 20.28 -9.82 -17.97
N GLN A 160 20.16 -8.82 -18.88
CA GLN A 160 20.93 -8.77 -20.13
C GLN A 160 22.38 -8.29 -19.91
N HIS A 161 22.62 -7.51 -18.86
CA HIS A 161 23.94 -6.98 -18.49
C HIS A 161 24.25 -7.31 -17.02
N PRO A 162 24.55 -8.59 -16.69
CA PRO A 162 24.91 -8.96 -15.32
C PRO A 162 26.15 -8.16 -14.89
N ALA A 163 26.07 -7.54 -13.72
CA ALA A 163 27.20 -6.84 -13.12
C ALA A 163 28.42 -7.77 -13.06
N ALA A 164 29.60 -7.24 -13.34
CA ALA A 164 30.84 -8.02 -13.31
C ALA A 164 30.99 -8.69 -11.93
N PRO A 165 31.44 -9.97 -11.86
CA PRO A 165 31.64 -10.67 -10.60
C PRO A 165 32.70 -9.93 -9.76
N GLY A 166 32.27 -9.34 -8.65
CA GLY A 166 33.11 -8.54 -7.74
C GLY A 166 32.52 -7.19 -7.30
N ALA A 167 31.42 -6.72 -7.88
CA ALA A 167 30.66 -5.63 -7.33
C ALA A 167 29.87 -6.18 -6.11
N ALA A 168 30.46 -6.10 -4.93
CA ALA A 168 29.79 -6.48 -3.68
C ALA A 168 28.59 -5.54 -3.50
N CYS A 169 27.37 -6.06 -3.67
CA CYS A 169 26.18 -5.44 -3.14
C CYS A 169 26.33 -5.45 -1.62
N CYS A 170 26.69 -4.31 -1.04
CA CYS A 170 26.55 -4.10 0.38
C CYS A 170 25.05 -4.20 0.70
N ALA A 171 24.67 -5.05 1.63
CA ALA A 171 23.30 -5.17 2.10
C ALA A 171 22.83 -3.78 2.57
N GLY A 172 21.78 -3.26 1.91
CA GLY A 172 21.23 -1.93 2.18
C GLY A 172 21.51 -0.86 1.13
N ASP A 173 22.37 -1.10 0.13
CA ASP A 173 22.58 -0.17 -0.97
C ASP A 173 21.67 -0.49 -2.15
N ALA A 174 20.92 0.54 -2.58
CA ALA A 174 20.23 0.52 -3.87
C ALA A 174 21.24 0.22 -5.00
N GLY A 175 20.97 -0.81 -5.78
CA GLY A 175 21.82 -1.13 -6.93
C GLY A 175 21.80 0.00 -7.96
N GLU A 176 22.95 0.28 -8.58
CA GLU A 176 22.99 1.15 -9.76
C GLU A 176 22.38 0.42 -10.95
N HIS A 177 21.33 0.97 -11.55
CA HIS A 177 20.68 0.41 -12.72
C HIS A 177 20.71 1.41 -13.88
N PRO A 178 21.27 1.04 -15.04
CA PRO A 178 21.23 1.88 -16.23
C PRO A 178 19.80 1.89 -16.81
N VAL A 179 19.25 3.09 -17.00
CA VAL A 179 17.98 3.30 -17.70
C VAL A 179 18.30 3.82 -19.10
N PRO A 180 17.73 3.25 -20.18
CA PRO A 180 17.93 3.77 -21.52
C PRO A 180 17.52 5.25 -21.60
N GLY A 181 18.50 6.13 -21.95
CA GLY A 181 18.27 7.58 -22.12
C GLY A 181 18.31 8.42 -20.84
N VAL A 182 18.62 7.82 -19.68
CA VAL A 182 18.87 8.49 -18.40
C VAL A 182 20.19 7.96 -17.83
N ASP A 183 20.98 8.81 -17.20
CA ASP A 183 22.15 8.39 -16.43
C ASP A 183 21.73 7.33 -15.39
N THR A 184 22.68 6.51 -14.95
CA THR A 184 22.45 5.46 -13.95
C THR A 184 21.58 5.96 -12.79
N LEU A 185 20.43 5.31 -12.54
CA LEU A 185 19.54 5.64 -11.44
C LEU A 185 19.72 4.68 -10.27
N PHE A 186 19.62 5.23 -9.06
CA PHE A 186 19.45 4.48 -7.82
C PHE A 186 17.96 4.25 -7.59
N ILE A 187 17.58 3.03 -7.26
CA ILE A 187 16.18 2.67 -7.02
C ILE A 187 16.00 2.16 -5.60
N TYR A 188 15.06 2.77 -4.90
CA TYR A 188 14.68 2.39 -3.56
C TYR A 188 13.21 1.95 -3.57
N ASP A 189 12.94 0.68 -3.24
CA ASP A 189 11.58 0.21 -2.98
C ASP A 189 11.14 0.74 -1.62
N VAL A 190 10.10 1.57 -1.61
CA VAL A 190 9.66 2.30 -0.40
C VAL A 190 9.16 1.36 0.69
N ALA A 191 8.50 0.25 0.32
CA ALA A 191 8.01 -0.73 1.29
C ALA A 191 9.17 -1.54 1.89
N GLN A 192 10.16 -1.90 1.08
CA GLN A 192 11.39 -2.56 1.56
C GLN A 192 12.16 -1.65 2.52
N GLN A 193 12.35 -0.37 2.17
CA GLN A 193 13.01 0.60 3.04
C GLN A 193 12.27 0.82 4.36
N TRP A 194 10.92 0.81 4.32
CA TRP A 194 10.12 0.82 5.55
C TRP A 194 10.37 -0.41 6.42
N ARG A 195 10.43 -1.60 5.81
CA ARG A 195 10.72 -2.85 6.52
C ARG A 195 12.12 -2.85 7.12
N GLU A 196 13.12 -2.34 6.42
CA GLU A 196 14.50 -2.18 6.93
C GLU A 196 14.55 -1.25 8.15
N MET A 197 13.84 -0.12 8.10
CA MET A 197 13.79 0.84 9.20
C MET A 197 13.04 0.29 10.43
N THR A 198 12.00 -0.52 10.23
CA THR A 198 11.04 -0.82 11.31
C THR A 198 10.88 -2.30 11.65
N GLY A 199 11.32 -3.19 10.78
CA GLY A 199 11.05 -4.63 10.87
C GLY A 199 9.57 -5.01 10.63
N LYS A 200 8.72 -4.08 10.17
CA LYS A 200 7.28 -4.29 10.00
C LYS A 200 6.84 -4.20 8.54
N PRO A 201 5.75 -4.88 8.16
CA PRO A 201 5.11 -4.73 6.86
C PRO A 201 4.64 -3.30 6.60
N CYS A 202 4.45 -2.98 5.32
CA CYS A 202 3.87 -1.73 4.86
C CYS A 202 2.43 -1.95 4.39
N VAL A 203 1.44 -1.24 4.96
CA VAL A 203 0.05 -1.25 4.49
C VAL A 203 -0.21 0.05 3.73
N LEU A 204 -0.43 -0.07 2.44
CA LEU A 204 -0.51 1.04 1.49
C LEU A 204 -1.93 1.60 1.37
N ALA A 205 -2.91 0.69 1.30
CA ALA A 205 -4.33 1.02 1.19
C ALA A 205 -5.20 0.04 1.99
N VAL A 206 -6.35 0.54 2.42
CA VAL A 206 -7.38 -0.23 3.12
C VAL A 206 -8.74 0.05 2.49
N TRP A 207 -9.65 -0.93 2.55
CA TRP A 207 -11.04 -0.69 2.28
C TRP A 207 -11.70 0.00 3.47
N ALA A 208 -12.31 1.14 3.23
CA ALA A 208 -13.02 1.89 4.25
C ALA A 208 -14.38 2.39 3.73
N GLY A 209 -15.32 2.60 4.62
CA GLY A 209 -16.63 3.11 4.26
C GLY A 209 -17.35 3.72 5.46
N ARG A 210 -18.50 4.35 5.20
CA ARG A 210 -19.36 4.89 6.24
C ARG A 210 -19.98 3.75 7.04
N ARG A 211 -19.96 3.86 8.35
CA ARG A 211 -20.43 2.80 9.28
C ARG A 211 -21.86 2.32 8.97
N GLU A 212 -22.75 3.24 8.64
CA GLU A 212 -24.16 2.97 8.41
C GLU A 212 -24.45 2.13 7.15
N VAL A 213 -23.50 2.07 6.19
CA VAL A 213 -23.68 1.31 4.95
C VAL A 213 -22.93 -0.02 4.94
N ILE A 214 -21.94 -0.19 5.84
CA ILE A 214 -21.16 -1.43 5.92
C ILE A 214 -21.87 -2.46 6.79
N THR A 215 -22.62 -3.33 6.13
CA THR A 215 -23.26 -4.49 6.79
C THR A 215 -22.34 -5.72 6.76
N PRO A 216 -22.58 -6.76 7.60
CA PRO A 216 -21.85 -8.02 7.51
C PRO A 216 -21.92 -8.68 6.12
N GLN A 217 -23.00 -8.46 5.35
CA GLN A 217 -23.12 -8.96 3.99
C GLN A 217 -22.19 -8.21 3.03
N VAL A 218 -22.04 -6.89 3.17
CA VAL A 218 -21.06 -6.10 2.40
C VAL A 218 -19.66 -6.62 2.66
N VAL A 219 -19.28 -6.82 3.92
CA VAL A 219 -17.97 -7.40 4.27
C VAL A 219 -17.77 -8.77 3.63
N ALA A 220 -18.80 -9.65 3.68
CA ALA A 220 -18.76 -10.97 3.06
C ALA A 220 -18.55 -10.89 1.53
N ASP A 221 -19.20 -9.96 0.86
CA ASP A 221 -19.06 -9.78 -0.58
C ASP A 221 -17.66 -9.31 -0.97
N PHE A 222 -17.05 -8.40 -0.19
CA PHE A 222 -15.68 -7.93 -0.45
C PHE A 222 -14.65 -9.04 -0.22
N LEU A 223 -14.82 -9.85 0.83
CA LEU A 223 -13.98 -11.03 1.06
C LEU A 223 -14.12 -12.05 -0.08
N ALA A 224 -15.35 -12.33 -0.51
CA ALA A 224 -15.62 -13.24 -1.62
C ALA A 224 -15.05 -12.71 -2.95
N SER A 225 -15.09 -11.40 -3.19
CA SER A 225 -14.49 -10.77 -4.36
C SER A 225 -12.96 -10.95 -4.38
N ARG A 226 -12.28 -10.69 -3.26
CA ARG A 226 -10.84 -10.96 -3.09
C ARG A 226 -10.50 -12.42 -3.34
N ASP A 227 -11.20 -13.34 -2.68
CA ASP A 227 -10.93 -14.79 -2.79
C ASP A 227 -11.10 -15.28 -4.23
N TYR A 228 -12.13 -14.77 -4.92
CA TYR A 228 -12.32 -15.03 -6.35
C TYR A 228 -11.16 -14.48 -7.19
N GLY A 229 -10.74 -13.23 -6.95
CA GLY A 229 -9.62 -12.63 -7.67
C GLY A 229 -8.28 -13.35 -7.42
N LEU A 230 -8.01 -13.79 -6.18
CA LEU A 230 -6.81 -14.56 -5.88
C LEU A 230 -6.77 -15.91 -6.60
N ALA A 231 -7.93 -16.53 -6.84
CA ALA A 231 -8.02 -17.74 -7.64
C ALA A 231 -7.80 -17.49 -9.16
N HIS A 232 -7.94 -16.25 -9.63
CA HIS A 232 -7.88 -15.85 -11.05
C HIS A 232 -6.73 -14.89 -11.37
N ILE A 233 -5.65 -14.89 -10.56
CA ILE A 233 -4.50 -13.98 -10.78
C ILE A 233 -3.89 -14.16 -12.18
N GLY A 234 -3.84 -15.36 -12.73
CA GLY A 234 -3.36 -15.61 -14.09
C GLY A 234 -4.20 -14.86 -15.13
N ASP A 235 -5.53 -14.97 -15.06
CA ASP A 235 -6.46 -14.28 -15.97
C ASP A 235 -6.32 -12.75 -15.84
N ILE A 236 -6.16 -12.24 -14.61
CA ILE A 236 -5.92 -10.81 -14.33
C ILE A 236 -4.62 -10.34 -14.99
N ALA A 237 -3.55 -11.12 -14.84
CA ALA A 237 -2.23 -10.78 -15.40
C ALA A 237 -2.26 -10.80 -16.95
N GLU A 238 -2.90 -11.79 -17.55
CA GLU A 238 -3.07 -11.87 -19.01
C GLU A 238 -3.89 -10.70 -19.54
N GLY A 239 -5.02 -10.36 -18.88
CA GLY A 239 -5.86 -9.23 -19.27
C GLY A 239 -5.16 -7.88 -19.14
N ALA A 240 -4.30 -7.71 -18.13
CA ALA A 240 -3.53 -6.49 -17.91
C ALA A 240 -2.31 -6.33 -18.84
N ALA A 241 -1.75 -7.43 -19.35
CA ALA A 241 -0.50 -7.43 -20.10
C ALA A 241 -0.55 -6.51 -21.33
N LEU A 242 -1.64 -6.54 -22.09
CA LEU A 242 -1.82 -5.67 -23.27
C LEU A 242 -1.98 -4.19 -22.88
N LYS A 243 -2.74 -3.89 -21.81
CA LYS A 243 -2.97 -2.52 -21.32
C LYS A 243 -1.68 -1.89 -20.79
N LEU A 244 -0.89 -2.67 -20.09
CA LEU A 244 0.34 -2.19 -19.45
C LEU A 244 1.58 -2.30 -20.34
N ASP A 245 1.51 -3.03 -21.46
CA ASP A 245 2.65 -3.37 -22.29
C ASP A 245 3.79 -4.03 -21.49
N LEU A 246 3.42 -5.03 -20.68
CA LEU A 246 4.31 -5.79 -19.80
C LEU A 246 4.08 -7.29 -19.92
N PRO A 247 5.12 -8.13 -19.70
CA PRO A 247 4.98 -9.59 -19.78
C PRO A 247 4.01 -10.13 -18.72
N PRO A 248 3.03 -10.99 -19.09
CA PRO A 248 2.01 -11.48 -18.16
C PRO A 248 2.61 -12.27 -16.98
N ASN A 249 3.67 -13.06 -17.20
CA ASN A 249 4.35 -13.77 -16.13
C ASN A 249 4.98 -12.84 -15.07
N GLN A 250 5.47 -11.66 -15.46
CA GLN A 250 5.98 -10.65 -14.53
C GLN A 250 4.85 -10.00 -13.72
N LEU A 251 3.70 -9.79 -14.36
CA LEU A 251 2.50 -9.27 -13.68
C LEU A 251 1.92 -10.29 -12.71
N GLU A 252 1.90 -11.58 -13.09
CA GLU A 252 1.45 -12.66 -12.21
C GLU A 252 2.36 -12.80 -10.98
N SER A 253 3.70 -12.83 -11.17
CA SER A 253 4.68 -12.86 -10.06
C SER A 253 4.50 -11.64 -9.15
N TYR A 254 4.32 -10.45 -9.70
CA TYR A 254 4.06 -9.23 -8.92
C TYR A 254 2.82 -9.37 -8.05
N LEU A 255 1.69 -9.81 -8.60
CA LEU A 255 0.44 -9.96 -7.86
C LEU A 255 0.50 -11.06 -6.78
N ARG A 256 1.25 -12.14 -7.01
CA ARG A 256 1.35 -13.28 -6.08
C ARG A 256 2.38 -13.07 -4.98
N GLU A 257 3.49 -12.42 -5.30
CA GLU A 257 4.69 -12.45 -4.45
C GLU A 257 4.98 -11.11 -3.77
N SER A 258 4.59 -9.99 -4.43
CA SER A 258 4.89 -8.65 -3.91
C SER A 258 3.74 -8.02 -3.14
N ILE A 259 2.51 -8.45 -3.37
CA ILE A 259 1.32 -7.88 -2.73
C ILE A 259 0.69 -8.86 -1.75
N ASP A 260 0.44 -8.38 -0.53
CA ASP A 260 -0.37 -9.06 0.47
C ASP A 260 -1.76 -8.40 0.53
N TYR A 261 -2.79 -9.20 0.30
CA TYR A 261 -4.18 -8.74 0.22
C TYR A 261 -4.95 -8.89 1.54
N SER A 262 -4.26 -9.26 2.60
CA SER A 262 -4.82 -9.43 3.93
C SER A 262 -4.49 -8.25 4.86
N LEU A 263 -5.32 -8.01 5.86
CA LEU A 263 -5.01 -7.13 6.98
C LEU A 263 -4.86 -7.99 8.24
N ASP A 264 -3.91 -8.92 8.19
CA ASP A 264 -3.59 -9.82 9.30
C ASP A 264 -2.94 -9.08 10.49
N ALA A 265 -2.64 -9.82 11.56
CA ALA A 265 -2.07 -9.24 12.78
C ALA A 265 -0.70 -8.55 12.55
N GLU A 266 0.13 -9.08 11.63
CA GLU A 266 1.42 -8.50 11.29
C GLU A 266 1.27 -7.20 10.51
N ASN A 267 0.41 -7.19 9.48
CA ASN A 267 0.06 -6.00 8.70
C ASN A 267 -0.59 -4.93 9.58
N LEU A 268 -1.48 -5.33 10.48
CA LEU A 268 -2.12 -4.41 11.43
C LEU A 268 -1.09 -3.78 12.39
N ALA A 269 -0.11 -4.55 12.86
CA ALA A 269 0.97 -4.02 13.67
C ALA A 269 1.83 -2.99 12.90
N GLY A 270 2.11 -3.26 11.61
CA GLY A 270 2.80 -2.33 10.71
C GLY A 270 2.01 -1.05 10.49
N LEU A 271 0.71 -1.16 10.24
CA LEU A 271 -0.20 -0.02 10.03
C LEU A 271 -0.31 0.87 11.28
N ASN A 272 -0.45 0.26 12.46
CA ASN A 272 -0.49 1.01 13.72
C ASN A 272 0.84 1.75 13.98
N LEU A 273 1.97 1.11 13.71
CA LEU A 273 3.29 1.76 13.81
C LEU A 273 3.41 2.93 12.83
N TYR A 274 2.95 2.75 11.58
CA TYR A 274 2.94 3.80 10.57
C TYR A 274 2.11 5.03 11.04
N PHE A 275 0.91 4.82 11.57
CA PHE A 275 0.10 5.92 12.12
C PHE A 275 0.77 6.62 13.30
N ALA A 276 1.40 5.85 14.20
CA ALA A 276 2.13 6.42 15.32
C ALA A 276 3.32 7.27 14.87
N GLN A 277 4.07 6.80 13.85
CA GLN A 277 5.18 7.57 13.27
C GLN A 277 4.68 8.81 12.52
N CYS A 278 3.57 8.71 11.78
CA CYS A 278 2.96 9.86 11.12
C CYS A 278 2.51 10.94 12.14
N ALA A 279 1.96 10.53 13.27
CA ALA A 279 1.58 11.47 14.32
C ALA A 279 2.80 12.16 14.97
N ARG A 280 3.88 11.39 15.24
CA ARG A 280 5.15 11.94 15.76
C ARG A 280 5.81 12.91 14.78
N ALA A 281 5.66 12.67 13.49
CA ALA A 281 6.20 13.52 12.43
C ALA A 281 5.26 14.66 12.02
N GLU A 282 4.13 14.83 12.72
CA GLU A 282 3.11 15.87 12.47
C GLU A 282 2.46 15.79 11.08
N LEU A 283 2.48 14.60 10.45
CA LEU A 283 1.83 14.34 9.18
C LEU A 283 0.32 14.09 9.32
N ILE A 284 -0.11 13.74 10.52
CA ILE A 284 -1.50 13.66 10.99
C ILE A 284 -1.59 14.26 12.40
N ALA A 285 -2.75 14.77 12.77
CA ALA A 285 -2.94 15.43 14.07
C ALA A 285 -2.72 14.49 15.26
N ARG A 286 -3.21 13.25 15.14
CA ARG A 286 -3.05 12.15 16.13
C ARG A 286 -3.30 10.81 15.47
N ALA A 287 -2.74 9.74 16.02
CA ALA A 287 -3.08 8.38 15.62
C ALA A 287 -4.39 7.94 16.31
N ARG A 288 -5.45 7.71 15.53
CA ARG A 288 -6.72 7.13 16.00
C ARG A 288 -6.66 5.60 15.94
N PRO A 289 -7.27 4.88 16.88
CA PRO A 289 -7.48 3.43 16.75
C PRO A 289 -8.23 3.07 15.46
N ILE A 290 -7.93 1.92 14.91
CA ILE A 290 -8.66 1.41 13.74
C ILE A 290 -9.96 0.77 14.23
N GLU A 291 -11.08 1.26 13.71
CA GLU A 291 -12.39 0.69 13.94
C GLU A 291 -12.77 -0.20 12.76
N PHE A 292 -13.07 -1.45 13.05
CA PHE A 292 -13.45 -2.42 12.02
C PHE A 292 -14.98 -2.52 11.88
N ALA A 293 -15.43 -2.77 10.66
CA ALA A 293 -16.78 -3.18 10.40
C ALA A 293 -17.04 -4.58 11.01
N ALA A 294 -18.30 -4.87 11.33
CA ALA A 294 -18.69 -6.18 11.84
C ALA A 294 -18.46 -7.26 10.78
N ALA A 295 -17.64 -8.26 11.12
CA ALA A 295 -17.40 -9.40 10.24
C ALA A 295 -18.61 -10.36 10.24
N PRO A 296 -18.87 -11.09 9.14
CA PRO A 296 -19.87 -12.15 9.12
C PRO A 296 -19.49 -13.30 10.08
N GLU A 297 -20.47 -13.90 10.74
CA GLU A 297 -20.25 -14.93 11.79
C GLU A 297 -19.36 -16.12 11.35
N ARG A 298 -19.32 -16.46 10.05
CA ARG A 298 -18.46 -17.53 9.51
C ARG A 298 -16.99 -17.13 9.47
N ALA A 299 -16.66 -15.85 9.22
CA ALA A 299 -15.28 -15.36 9.20
C ALA A 299 -14.69 -15.29 10.63
N ALA A 300 -15.52 -14.99 11.62
CA ALA A 300 -15.13 -14.98 13.02
C ALA A 300 -14.69 -16.38 13.53
N ARG A 301 -15.22 -17.48 12.97
CA ARG A 301 -14.83 -18.86 13.34
C ARG A 301 -13.56 -19.35 12.65
N ALA A 302 -13.24 -18.86 11.47
CA ALA A 302 -11.99 -19.19 10.76
C ALA A 302 -10.77 -18.41 11.32
N ALA A 303 -11.01 -17.21 11.85
CA ALA A 303 -10.03 -16.43 12.62
C ALA A 303 -9.93 -16.85 14.10
N GLY A 304 -10.76 -17.82 14.54
CA GLY A 304 -10.92 -18.27 15.91
C GLY A 304 -9.87 -19.25 16.42
N GLY A 305 -8.62 -18.84 16.31
CA GLY A 305 -7.63 -19.07 17.33
C GLY A 305 -7.76 -17.96 18.37
N GLU A 306 -8.55 -18.20 19.42
CA GLU A 306 -8.62 -17.44 20.67
C GLU A 306 -8.77 -15.92 20.57
N SER A 307 -10.00 -15.42 20.62
CA SER A 307 -10.29 -14.04 21.03
C SER A 307 -10.00 -13.83 22.53
N ALA A 308 -8.71 -13.84 22.88
CA ALA A 308 -8.22 -13.40 24.19
C ALA A 308 -8.06 -11.88 24.28
N TRP A 309 -8.66 -11.12 23.35
CA TRP A 309 -8.38 -9.68 23.20
C TRP A 309 -9.44 -8.77 23.84
N ALA A 310 -10.67 -9.20 23.96
CA ALA A 310 -11.75 -8.38 24.52
C ALA A 310 -11.79 -8.34 26.05
N ASP A 311 -11.12 -9.26 26.77
CA ASP A 311 -11.30 -9.44 28.21
C ASP A 311 -10.15 -8.90 29.09
N ARG A 312 -9.05 -8.39 28.52
CA ARG A 312 -7.90 -7.85 29.30
C ARG A 312 -7.97 -6.36 29.60
N THR A 313 -8.88 -5.61 28.99
CA THR A 313 -9.08 -4.18 29.31
C THR A 313 -10.16 -3.94 30.36
N ALA A 314 -10.94 -4.95 30.73
CA ALA A 314 -12.02 -4.83 31.73
C ALA A 314 -11.65 -5.27 33.15
N ARG A 315 -10.49 -5.90 33.38
CA ARG A 315 -10.03 -6.24 34.72
C ARG A 315 -8.75 -5.52 35.06
N GLY A 316 -8.88 -4.37 35.73
CA GLY A 316 -7.79 -3.69 36.41
C GLY A 316 -7.27 -4.56 37.55
N GLU A 317 -6.25 -5.35 37.32
CA GLU A 317 -5.48 -5.98 38.41
C GLU A 317 -4.36 -5.07 38.86
N ARG A 318 -4.52 -4.58 40.10
CA ARG A 318 -3.53 -3.80 40.82
C ARG A 318 -2.29 -4.66 41.07
N ALA A 319 -1.13 -4.11 40.73
CA ALA A 319 0.16 -4.65 41.10
C ALA A 319 0.24 -4.70 42.65
N GLY A 320 0.30 -5.88 43.20
CA GLY A 320 0.64 -6.14 44.60
C GLY A 320 2.13 -5.97 44.80
N THR A 321 2.48 -5.09 45.71
CA THR A 321 3.79 -4.95 46.36
C THR A 321 4.23 -6.27 46.98
N LEU A 322 5.42 -6.72 46.64
CA LEU A 322 6.18 -7.67 47.45
C LEU A 322 7.36 -6.96 48.11
N GLU A 323 7.14 -6.65 49.39
CA GLU A 323 8.22 -6.43 50.35
C GLU A 323 8.68 -7.79 50.92
N GLY A 324 10.00 -7.96 51.12
CA GLY A 324 10.60 -8.65 52.22
C GLY A 324 10.97 -10.14 52.03
N ARG A 325 12.15 -10.47 51.71
CA ARG A 325 13.26 -11.01 52.53
C ARG A 325 14.45 -11.42 51.66
#